data_920aa8b3d5d9f013350c7c68f76fe7ef
#
_entry.id   920aa8b3d5d9f013350c7c68f76fe7ef
#
_cell.length_a   1.000
_cell.length_b   1.000
_cell.length_c   1.000
_cell.angle_alpha   90.00
_cell.angle_beta   90.00
_cell.angle_gamma   90.00
#
_symmetry.space_group_name_H-M   'P 1'
#
loop_
_entity.id
_entity.type
_entity.pdbx_description
1 polymer ?
#
loop_
_entity_poly.entity_id
_entity_poly.type
_entity_poly.pdbx_seq_one_letter_code
_entity_poly.pdbx_strand_id
1 'polypeptide(L)'
;MELLIMIDAFKRASAKSVTAVIPYYGYARQDRKTTGREAITAKLMADLLTTAGANRVLALDLHSGQIQGFFNILVDNIFATLVLVDYMKKKNFKPEELCAVSPDAGGVRRARYFAKEMKCSIAIVDKRRDKHNEAIAEYLIGDVKDKNVVLIDDIVDTAGTITKAAN
;
A
#
# COMPACT_ATOMS: atom_id res chain seq x y z
N MET A 1 20.25 3.32 2.88
CA MET A 1 21.43 3.72 3.70
C MET A 1 21.36 5.19 4.13
N GLU A 2 21.07 6.14 3.25
CA GLU A 2 21.03 7.58 3.58
C GLU A 2 20.16 7.89 4.81
N LEU A 3 18.92 7.39 4.86
CA LEU A 3 18.05 7.59 6.02
C LEU A 3 18.66 7.10 7.33
N LEU A 4 19.32 5.95 7.33
CA LEU A 4 19.99 5.41 8.54
C LEU A 4 21.13 6.31 8.99
N ILE A 5 21.93 6.82 8.04
CA ILE A 5 23.03 7.77 8.31
C ILE A 5 22.48 9.08 8.87
N MET A 6 21.39 9.59 8.32
CA MET A 6 20.73 10.80 8.83
C MET A 6 20.22 10.62 10.25
N ILE A 7 19.60 9.48 10.56
CA ILE A 7 19.12 9.18 11.92
C ILE A 7 20.29 9.13 12.89
N ASP A 8 21.39 8.43 12.55
CA ASP A 8 22.58 8.35 13.40
C ASP A 8 23.19 9.75 13.63
N ALA A 9 23.28 10.58 12.59
CA ALA A 9 23.77 11.95 12.69
C ALA A 9 22.93 12.79 13.68
N PHE A 10 21.61 12.72 13.61
CA PHE A 10 20.73 13.41 14.54
C PHE A 10 20.87 12.90 15.98
N LYS A 11 21.06 11.60 16.18
CA LYS A 11 21.31 11.02 17.51
C LYS A 11 22.64 11.52 18.08
N ARG A 12 23.70 11.58 17.27
CA ARG A 12 25.00 12.13 17.68
C ARG A 12 24.95 13.64 17.95
N ALA A 13 24.07 14.35 17.27
CA ALA A 13 23.78 15.76 17.52
C ALA A 13 22.85 16.00 18.75
N SER A 14 22.64 14.98 19.57
CA SER A 14 21.80 15.04 20.78
C SER A 14 20.34 15.41 20.54
N ALA A 15 19.77 15.01 19.40
CA ALA A 15 18.36 15.19 19.15
C ALA A 15 17.53 14.48 20.23
N LYS A 16 16.56 15.18 20.82
CA LYS A 16 15.66 14.64 21.85
C LYS A 16 14.83 13.45 21.32
N SER A 17 14.38 13.55 20.10
CA SER A 17 13.65 12.49 19.40
C SER A 17 13.88 12.57 17.90
N VAL A 18 13.81 11.42 17.21
CA VAL A 18 13.92 11.32 15.77
C VAL A 18 12.70 10.56 15.27
N THR A 19 11.87 11.22 14.45
CA THR A 19 10.75 10.61 13.73
C THR A 19 11.16 10.45 12.27
N ALA A 20 11.23 9.20 11.80
CA ALA A 20 11.45 8.89 10.41
C ALA A 20 10.14 8.98 9.63
N VAL A 21 10.02 9.97 8.75
CA VAL A 21 8.87 10.10 7.84
C VAL A 21 9.21 9.42 6.53
N ILE A 22 8.48 8.36 6.20
CA ILE A 22 8.79 7.46 5.09
C ILE A 22 7.58 7.37 4.16
N PRO A 23 7.52 8.22 3.11
CA PRO A 23 6.41 8.17 2.14
C PRO A 23 6.35 6.88 1.35
N TYR A 24 7.48 6.21 1.15
CA TYR A 24 7.58 4.89 0.54
C TYR A 24 8.43 3.97 1.39
N TYR A 25 7.80 3.00 2.06
CA TYR A 25 8.52 2.00 2.86
C TYR A 25 9.09 0.93 1.94
N GLY A 26 10.37 1.05 1.63
CA GLY A 26 11.08 0.10 0.77
C GLY A 26 11.04 -1.33 1.33
N TYR A 27 10.95 -2.31 0.44
CA TYR A 27 10.85 -3.74 0.75
C TYR A 27 9.55 -4.16 1.48
N ALA A 28 8.53 -3.31 1.55
CA ALA A 28 7.27 -3.62 2.21
C ALA A 28 6.57 -4.87 1.65
N ARG A 29 6.79 -5.21 0.38
CA ARG A 29 6.28 -6.43 -0.26
C ARG A 29 6.91 -7.73 0.28
N GLN A 30 8.06 -7.63 0.96
CA GLN A 30 8.78 -8.75 1.59
C GLN A 30 8.41 -8.83 3.09
N ASP A 31 7.12 -8.89 3.39
CA ASP A 31 6.55 -8.91 4.75
C ASP A 31 6.34 -10.32 5.30
N ARG A 32 6.49 -11.32 4.44
CA ARG A 32 6.31 -12.75 4.78
C ARG A 32 7.14 -13.63 3.85
N LYS A 33 7.38 -14.86 4.27
CA LYS A 33 7.92 -15.89 3.39
C LYS A 33 6.79 -16.49 2.56
N THR A 34 6.99 -16.62 1.27
CA THR A 34 6.10 -17.33 0.34
C THR A 34 6.64 -18.70 0.02
N THR A 35 7.96 -18.86 0.08
CA THR A 35 8.67 -20.13 -0.07
C THR A 35 9.72 -20.30 1.04
N GLY A 36 10.39 -21.45 1.07
CA GLY A 36 11.47 -21.70 2.02
C GLY A 36 12.71 -20.84 1.74
N ARG A 37 13.44 -20.45 2.80
CA ARG A 37 14.73 -19.72 2.75
C ARG A 37 14.66 -18.27 2.22
N GLU A 38 13.49 -17.67 2.22
CA GLU A 38 13.31 -16.25 1.88
C GLU A 38 13.58 -15.36 3.10
N ALA A 39 14.05 -14.14 2.85
CA ALA A 39 14.14 -13.10 3.86
C ALA A 39 12.77 -12.45 4.12
N ILE A 40 12.59 -11.88 5.31
CA ILE A 40 11.50 -10.94 5.62
C ILE A 40 12.11 -9.55 5.69
N THR A 41 12.38 -8.97 4.52
CA THR A 41 13.18 -7.74 4.42
C THR A 41 12.45 -6.55 5.03
N ALA A 42 11.12 -6.53 5.03
CA ALA A 42 10.35 -5.51 5.73
C ALA A 42 10.67 -5.48 7.24
N LYS A 43 10.85 -6.66 7.87
CA LYS A 43 11.28 -6.76 9.28
C LYS A 43 12.73 -6.29 9.47
N LEU A 44 13.63 -6.70 8.58
CA LEU A 44 15.01 -6.25 8.63
C LEU A 44 15.12 -4.72 8.58
N MET A 45 14.37 -4.07 7.70
CA MET A 45 14.35 -2.61 7.61
C MET A 45 13.80 -1.95 8.88
N ALA A 46 12.78 -2.54 9.50
CA ALA A 46 12.26 -2.05 10.78
C ALA A 46 13.31 -2.12 11.90
N ASP A 47 14.08 -3.21 11.96
CA ASP A 47 15.16 -3.38 12.93
C ASP A 47 16.31 -2.38 12.69
N LEU A 48 16.69 -2.17 11.43
CA LEU A 48 17.74 -1.22 11.08
C LEU A 48 17.37 0.21 11.46
N LEU A 49 16.14 0.65 11.19
CA LEU A 49 15.63 1.97 11.57
C LEU A 49 15.63 2.15 13.08
N THR A 50 15.19 1.13 13.81
CA THR A 50 15.16 1.13 15.27
C THR A 50 16.58 1.19 15.85
N THR A 51 17.49 0.37 15.31
CA THR A 51 18.90 0.31 15.74
C THR A 51 19.64 1.60 15.43
N ALA A 52 19.37 2.25 14.31
CA ALA A 52 19.94 3.55 13.96
C ALA A 52 19.50 4.66 14.93
N GLY A 53 18.42 4.45 15.70
CA GLY A 53 18.00 5.37 16.76
C GLY A 53 16.69 6.13 16.45
N ALA A 54 15.90 5.69 15.48
CA ALA A 54 14.55 6.23 15.31
C ALA A 54 13.71 5.97 16.56
N ASN A 55 12.97 6.97 17.01
CA ASN A 55 12.02 6.85 18.13
C ASN A 55 10.60 6.59 17.64
N ARG A 56 10.30 6.99 16.41
CA ARG A 56 8.99 6.84 15.78
C ARG A 56 9.15 6.74 14.26
N VAL A 57 8.27 5.99 13.63
CA VAL A 57 8.14 5.92 12.17
C VAL A 57 6.75 6.41 11.79
N LEU A 58 6.67 7.26 10.79
CA LEU A 58 5.45 7.66 10.11
C LEU A 58 5.56 7.20 8.66
N ALA A 59 4.77 6.20 8.30
CA ALA A 59 4.77 5.63 6.96
C ALA A 59 3.44 5.92 6.25
N LEU A 60 3.50 5.99 4.92
CA LEU A 60 2.32 6.15 4.08
C LEU A 60 2.02 4.82 3.38
N ASP A 61 0.76 4.37 3.47
CA ASP A 61 0.24 3.19 2.78
C ASP A 61 1.15 1.95 2.84
N LEU A 62 1.46 1.48 4.04
CA LEU A 62 2.19 0.22 4.18
C LEU A 62 1.48 -0.90 3.40
N HIS A 63 2.25 -1.68 2.67
CA HIS A 63 1.76 -2.78 1.83
C HIS A 63 0.83 -3.72 2.61
N SER A 64 1.15 -3.97 3.85
CA SER A 64 0.33 -4.75 4.77
C SER A 64 0.33 -4.12 6.17
N GLY A 65 -0.83 -4.15 6.82
CA GLY A 65 -0.98 -3.57 8.17
C GLY A 65 -0.13 -4.26 9.23
N GLN A 66 0.23 -5.53 9.01
CA GLN A 66 1.06 -6.33 9.91
C GLN A 66 2.48 -5.80 10.05
N ILE A 67 2.99 -5.06 9.05
CA ILE A 67 4.33 -4.46 9.08
C ILE A 67 4.50 -3.55 10.32
N GLN A 68 3.42 -2.92 10.79
CA GLN A 68 3.46 -2.13 12.03
C GLN A 68 3.95 -2.96 13.23
N GLY A 69 3.60 -4.25 13.28
CA GLY A 69 4.05 -5.18 14.32
C GLY A 69 5.53 -5.60 14.22
N PHE A 70 6.23 -5.22 13.15
CA PHE A 70 7.66 -5.50 13.02
C PHE A 70 8.54 -4.53 13.79
N PHE A 71 7.98 -3.40 14.21
CA PHE A 71 8.69 -2.37 14.94
C PHE A 71 8.51 -2.53 16.45
N ASN A 72 9.57 -2.28 17.21
CA ASN A 72 9.52 -2.14 18.65
C ASN A 72 9.43 -0.66 19.10
N ILE A 73 9.16 0.24 18.16
CA ILE A 73 8.95 1.66 18.38
C ILE A 73 7.58 2.07 17.81
N LEU A 74 7.14 3.29 18.11
CA LEU A 74 5.86 3.79 17.62
C LEU A 74 5.84 3.89 16.09
N VAL A 75 4.76 3.41 15.49
CA VAL A 75 4.53 3.48 14.04
C VAL A 75 3.15 4.03 13.76
N ASP A 76 3.09 5.05 12.92
CA ASP A 76 1.86 5.56 12.35
C ASP A 76 1.81 5.18 10.87
N ASN A 77 0.79 4.43 10.49
CA ASN A 77 0.49 4.13 9.09
C ASN A 77 -0.62 5.07 8.61
N ILE A 78 -0.27 6.08 7.84
CA ILE A 78 -1.20 7.04 7.25
C ILE A 78 -1.67 6.52 5.90
N PHE A 79 -2.95 6.74 5.59
CA PHE A 79 -3.52 6.34 4.32
C PHE A 79 -3.70 7.53 3.39
N ALA A 80 -3.11 7.48 2.20
CA ALA A 80 -3.27 8.47 1.14
C ALA A 80 -4.72 8.54 0.62
N THR A 81 -5.52 7.52 0.90
CA THR A 81 -6.92 7.44 0.44
C THR A 81 -7.72 8.70 0.78
N LEU A 82 -7.49 9.34 1.92
CA LEU A 82 -8.18 10.58 2.29
C LEU A 82 -7.86 11.72 1.30
N VAL A 83 -6.59 11.87 0.93
CA VAL A 83 -6.15 12.88 -0.05
C VAL A 83 -6.75 12.58 -1.43
N LEU A 84 -6.77 11.29 -1.82
CA LEU A 84 -7.37 10.86 -3.08
C LEU A 84 -8.88 11.10 -3.11
N VAL A 85 -9.58 10.84 -2.00
CA VAL A 85 -11.02 11.11 -1.86
C VAL A 85 -11.30 12.61 -2.01
N ASP A 86 -10.54 13.47 -1.34
CA ASP A 86 -10.71 14.93 -1.46
C ASP A 86 -10.46 15.43 -2.88
N TYR A 87 -9.48 14.86 -3.57
CA TYR A 87 -9.22 15.15 -4.96
C TYR A 87 -10.40 14.71 -5.86
N MET A 88 -10.90 13.49 -5.65
CA MET A 88 -11.99 12.94 -6.45
C MET A 88 -13.31 13.66 -6.22
N LYS A 89 -13.61 14.11 -4.99
CA LYS A 89 -14.78 14.94 -4.71
C LYS A 89 -14.79 16.24 -5.53
N LYS A 90 -13.63 16.82 -5.81
CA LYS A 90 -13.51 18.03 -6.66
C LYS A 90 -13.78 17.76 -8.14
N LYS A 91 -13.79 16.50 -8.58
CA LYS A 91 -14.13 16.11 -9.96
C LYS A 91 -15.65 16.01 -10.21
N ASN A 92 -16.47 16.11 -9.16
CA ASN A 92 -17.94 16.13 -9.23
C ASN A 92 -18.56 14.92 -9.92
N PHE A 93 -17.96 13.73 -9.82
CA PHE A 93 -18.60 12.50 -10.26
C PHE A 93 -19.78 12.18 -9.35
N LYS A 94 -20.88 11.72 -9.95
CA LYS A 94 -22.01 11.22 -9.17
C LYS A 94 -21.64 9.84 -8.60
N PRO A 95 -22.04 9.54 -7.36
CA PRO A 95 -21.70 8.26 -6.72
C PRO A 95 -22.13 7.01 -7.53
N GLU A 96 -23.28 7.05 -8.17
CA GLU A 96 -23.81 5.97 -9.01
C GLU A 96 -23.03 5.74 -10.31
N GLU A 97 -22.36 6.77 -10.81
CA GLU A 97 -21.52 6.72 -12.01
C GLU A 97 -20.07 6.28 -11.71
N LEU A 98 -19.74 6.10 -10.43
CA LEU A 98 -18.37 5.80 -9.99
C LEU A 98 -18.26 4.37 -9.47
N CYS A 99 -17.14 3.72 -9.77
CA CYS A 99 -16.79 2.41 -9.21
C CYS A 99 -15.32 2.39 -8.77
N ALA A 100 -15.07 2.05 -7.50
CA ALA A 100 -13.74 1.78 -7.00
C ALA A 100 -13.33 0.35 -7.34
N VAL A 101 -12.21 0.15 -7.99
CA VAL A 101 -11.75 -1.18 -8.39
C VAL A 101 -10.44 -1.52 -7.69
N SER A 102 -10.43 -2.67 -7.03
CA SER A 102 -9.19 -3.29 -6.54
C SER A 102 -8.55 -4.09 -7.66
N PRO A 103 -7.28 -3.84 -8.03
CA PRO A 103 -6.60 -4.57 -9.09
C PRO A 103 -6.22 -6.01 -8.70
N ASP A 104 -6.38 -6.38 -7.43
CA ASP A 104 -6.19 -7.73 -6.90
C ASP A 104 -6.91 -7.93 -5.55
N ALA A 105 -6.86 -9.15 -5.03
CA ALA A 105 -7.49 -9.49 -3.74
C ALA A 105 -6.84 -8.76 -2.54
N GLY A 106 -5.57 -8.40 -2.61
CA GLY A 106 -4.83 -7.73 -1.53
C GLY A 106 -5.28 -6.29 -1.31
N GLY A 107 -5.65 -5.59 -2.39
CA GLY A 107 -6.08 -4.18 -2.37
C GLY A 107 -7.54 -3.95 -1.95
N VAL A 108 -8.36 -5.00 -1.79
CA VAL A 108 -9.82 -4.89 -1.56
C VAL A 108 -10.17 -3.99 -0.37
N ARG A 109 -9.41 -4.07 0.72
CA ARG A 109 -9.65 -3.23 1.91
C ARG A 109 -9.50 -1.74 1.59
N ARG A 110 -8.51 -1.39 0.79
CA ARG A 110 -8.22 -0.01 0.37
C ARG A 110 -9.31 0.52 -0.57
N ALA A 111 -9.67 -0.27 -1.59
CA ALA A 111 -10.75 0.06 -2.50
C ALA A 111 -12.11 0.22 -1.78
N ARG A 112 -12.39 -0.66 -0.79
CA ARG A 112 -13.61 -0.57 0.02
C ARG A 112 -13.65 0.71 0.86
N TYR A 113 -12.54 1.12 1.44
CA TYR A 113 -12.48 2.36 2.20
C TYR A 113 -12.77 3.57 1.31
N PHE A 114 -12.13 3.62 0.13
CA PHE A 114 -12.39 4.68 -0.85
C PHE A 114 -13.87 4.67 -1.31
N ALA A 115 -14.40 3.50 -1.66
CA ALA A 115 -15.79 3.37 -2.08
C ALA A 115 -16.77 3.86 -1.03
N LYS A 116 -16.52 3.57 0.26
CA LYS A 116 -17.31 4.06 1.39
C LYS A 116 -17.33 5.59 1.46
N GLU A 117 -16.16 6.23 1.36
CA GLU A 117 -16.02 7.69 1.43
C GLU A 117 -16.62 8.40 0.22
N MET A 118 -16.57 7.79 -0.97
CA MET A 118 -17.16 8.28 -2.21
C MET A 118 -18.60 7.86 -2.39
N LYS A 119 -19.14 6.95 -1.53
CA LYS A 119 -20.49 6.36 -1.61
C LYS A 119 -20.75 5.67 -2.95
N CYS A 120 -19.72 5.07 -3.56
CA CYS A 120 -19.78 4.43 -4.87
C CYS A 120 -19.71 2.91 -4.76
N SER A 121 -19.93 2.22 -5.89
CA SER A 121 -19.79 0.76 -5.99
C SER A 121 -18.33 0.32 -5.92
N ILE A 122 -18.13 -0.98 -5.66
CA ILE A 122 -16.80 -1.61 -5.67
C ILE A 122 -16.82 -2.81 -6.62
N ALA A 123 -15.67 -3.01 -7.32
CA ALA A 123 -15.39 -4.22 -8.05
C ALA A 123 -13.95 -4.69 -7.76
N ILE A 124 -13.65 -5.94 -8.07
CA ILE A 124 -12.40 -6.59 -7.74
C ILE A 124 -11.94 -7.39 -8.94
N VAL A 125 -10.69 -7.24 -9.34
CA VAL A 125 -10.04 -8.14 -10.31
C VAL A 125 -9.47 -9.34 -9.55
N ASP A 126 -10.08 -10.51 -9.75
CA ASP A 126 -9.61 -11.78 -9.18
C ASP A 126 -8.68 -12.48 -10.18
N LYS A 127 -7.42 -12.67 -9.76
CA LYS A 127 -6.37 -13.32 -10.56
C LYS A 127 -6.19 -14.75 -10.11
N ARG A 128 -6.66 -15.71 -10.89
CA ARG A 128 -6.48 -17.14 -10.62
C ARG A 128 -5.32 -17.70 -11.44
N ARG A 129 -4.42 -18.39 -10.75
CA ARG A 129 -3.38 -19.22 -11.39
C ARG A 129 -3.83 -20.66 -11.25
N ASP A 130 -4.42 -21.24 -12.29
CA ASP A 130 -4.91 -22.61 -12.23
C ASP A 130 -3.80 -23.65 -12.25
N LYS A 131 -2.64 -23.35 -12.86
CA LYS A 131 -1.42 -24.22 -12.84
C LYS A 131 -0.13 -23.45 -13.13
N HIS A 132 1.00 -24.07 -12.80
CA HIS A 132 2.34 -23.59 -13.19
C HIS A 132 2.42 -23.54 -14.73
N ASN A 133 2.70 -22.38 -15.32
CA ASN A 133 2.82 -22.08 -16.76
C ASN A 133 1.51 -21.95 -17.57
N GLU A 134 0.33 -21.83 -16.96
CA GLU A 134 -0.88 -21.47 -17.70
C GLU A 134 -1.16 -19.97 -17.65
N ALA A 135 -1.91 -19.47 -18.63
CA ALA A 135 -2.32 -18.08 -18.69
C ALA A 135 -3.10 -17.68 -17.42
N ILE A 136 -2.80 -16.52 -16.88
CA ILE A 136 -3.52 -15.99 -15.72
C ILE A 136 -4.93 -15.65 -16.18
N ALA A 137 -5.94 -16.37 -15.67
CA ALA A 137 -7.32 -15.99 -15.86
C ALA A 137 -7.65 -14.83 -14.89
N GLU A 138 -8.13 -13.73 -15.44
CA GLU A 138 -8.58 -12.58 -14.66
C GLU A 138 -10.11 -12.54 -14.71
N TYR A 139 -10.75 -12.49 -13.56
CA TYR A 139 -12.19 -12.39 -13.41
C TYR A 139 -12.55 -11.08 -12.74
N LEU A 140 -13.51 -10.37 -13.29
CA LEU A 140 -14.06 -9.19 -12.66
C LEU A 140 -15.23 -9.58 -11.77
N ILE A 141 -15.13 -9.30 -10.48
CA ILE A 141 -16.20 -9.48 -9.51
C ILE A 141 -16.80 -8.11 -9.23
N GLY A 142 -18.07 -7.92 -9.58
CA GLY A 142 -18.76 -6.63 -9.49
C GLY A 142 -19.13 -6.10 -10.87
N ASP A 143 -19.80 -4.95 -10.90
CA ASP A 143 -20.29 -4.32 -12.13
C ASP A 143 -19.60 -2.98 -12.35
N VAL A 144 -18.91 -2.85 -13.50
CA VAL A 144 -18.23 -1.63 -13.94
C VAL A 144 -18.81 -1.05 -15.24
N LYS A 145 -19.86 -1.70 -15.78
CA LYS A 145 -20.44 -1.30 -17.06
C LYS A 145 -21.00 0.13 -16.95
N ASP A 146 -20.64 0.94 -17.93
CA ASP A 146 -21.07 2.35 -18.06
C ASP A 146 -20.68 3.24 -16.84
N LYS A 147 -19.62 2.87 -16.08
CA LYS A 147 -19.13 3.61 -14.93
C LYS A 147 -17.74 4.21 -15.15
N ASN A 148 -17.50 5.31 -14.46
CA ASN A 148 -16.15 5.84 -14.28
C ASN A 148 -15.41 4.98 -13.25
N VAL A 149 -14.35 4.29 -13.68
CA VAL A 149 -13.61 3.36 -12.85
C VAL A 149 -12.39 4.06 -12.23
N VAL A 150 -12.20 3.86 -10.91
CA VAL A 150 -11.00 4.27 -10.20
C VAL A 150 -10.29 3.04 -9.69
N LEU A 151 -9.14 2.72 -10.29
CA LEU A 151 -8.25 1.65 -9.82
C LEU A 151 -7.43 2.16 -8.64
N ILE A 152 -7.41 1.39 -7.53
CA ILE A 152 -6.77 1.80 -6.28
C ILE A 152 -5.78 0.73 -5.85
N ASP A 153 -4.51 1.14 -5.75
CA ASP A 153 -3.42 0.29 -5.29
C ASP A 153 -2.56 1.04 -4.25
N ASP A 154 -1.69 0.33 -3.51
CA ASP A 154 -0.71 0.92 -2.58
C ASP A 154 0.54 1.38 -3.30
N ILE A 155 0.91 0.69 -4.37
CA ILE A 155 2.16 0.94 -5.11
C ILE A 155 1.90 0.81 -6.60
N VAL A 156 2.27 1.84 -7.35
CA VAL A 156 2.39 1.80 -8.80
C VAL A 156 3.86 1.87 -9.16
N ASP A 157 4.47 0.72 -9.43
CA ASP A 157 5.88 0.59 -9.83
C ASP A 157 5.98 0.59 -11.37
N THR A 158 5.96 -0.58 -11.99
CA THR A 158 5.98 -0.72 -13.47
C THR A 158 4.60 -0.54 -14.09
N ALA A 159 3.59 -0.27 -13.31
CA ALA A 159 2.18 -0.18 -13.69
C ALA A 159 1.56 -1.48 -14.28
N GLY A 160 2.29 -2.59 -14.31
CA GLY A 160 1.81 -3.83 -14.93
C GLY A 160 0.50 -4.35 -14.35
N THR A 161 0.32 -4.26 -13.03
CA THR A 161 -0.92 -4.68 -12.35
C THR A 161 -2.10 -3.79 -12.75
N ILE A 162 -1.92 -2.48 -12.71
CA ILE A 162 -2.97 -1.50 -13.03
C ILE A 162 -3.33 -1.55 -14.51
N THR A 163 -2.33 -1.62 -15.41
CA THR A 163 -2.56 -1.69 -16.86
C THR A 163 -3.35 -2.94 -17.24
N LYS A 164 -3.01 -4.10 -16.67
CA LYS A 164 -3.76 -5.34 -16.93
C LYS A 164 -5.18 -5.29 -16.38
N ALA A 165 -5.37 -4.67 -15.22
CA ALA A 165 -6.70 -4.54 -14.63
C ALA A 165 -7.57 -3.51 -15.36
N ALA A 166 -6.99 -2.61 -16.16
CA ALA A 166 -7.71 -1.59 -16.93
C ALA A 166 -8.15 -2.10 -18.32
N ASN A 167 -7.52 -3.15 -18.86
CA ASN A 167 -7.84 -3.78 -20.14
C ASN A 167 -8.85 -4.93 -19.97
#